data_fb6ed96485bdcd70c23076d3e8320b7c
#
_entry.id   fb6ed96485bdcd70c23076d3e8320b7c
#
_cell.length_a   1.000
_cell.length_b   1.000
_cell.length_c   1.000
_cell.angle_alpha   90.00
_cell.angle_beta   90.00
_cell.angle_gamma   90.00
#
_symmetry.space_group_name_H-M   'P 1'
#
loop_
_entity.id
_entity.type
_entity.pdbx_description
1 polymer ?
#
loop_
_entity_poly.entity_id
_entity_poly.type
_entity_poly.pdbx_seq_one_letter_code
_entity_poly.pdbx_strand_id
1 'polypeptide(L)'
;MSKNILIGLVVTGGLIAGAPLIFPYSFFKTDVESTLSKLTNTKAQIGSIHFNYSPVPQFTLAQVVLDSAETAAIERIEIPVSTHNLLNWGQSLRDITLDQAQFSRQFALDIPNKLQPRADSKLKISRINLSQASVKLETSTVGPVNGQLRFKADGSIDDLLITADEGRAELQVQPAEAGTFKVQFNAKGWTLPLGYPVQFEYLKLIGLANAEGIDIADIRADLYSGLVTGNAQLKWSQGWSLSGQLFGKNIQAEPLIKVFSHITRTSGRMNADAVFKYTSADYASLFKQPQINGRFVVQDGMLSNFDLVTPLKSQSPTVQSRGGQTNFNTLSGGITIANKVVQLRSLSLDAGKFRSRGEIVIRDNAIVGNVASQLAAGAVTVSNQLRVTGTLNAPELRSGGAYRPGGEAPTLQESPPAEPSTETAKE
;
A
#
# COMPACT_ATOMS: atom_id res chain seq x y z
N MET A 1 -14.74 24.53 -61.93
CA MET A 1 -13.71 23.49 -61.70
C MET A 1 -14.22 22.21 -62.34
N SER A 2 -13.54 21.64 -63.34
CA SER A 2 -14.00 20.48 -64.09
C SER A 2 -14.09 19.25 -63.18
N LYS A 3 -15.15 18.46 -63.30
CA LYS A 3 -15.41 17.25 -62.52
C LYS A 3 -14.19 16.27 -62.53
N ASN A 4 -13.42 16.31 -63.63
CA ASN A 4 -12.21 15.50 -63.82
C ASN A 4 -11.01 16.00 -62.95
N ILE A 5 -10.93 17.29 -62.67
CA ILE A 5 -9.89 17.84 -61.76
C ILE A 5 -10.19 17.46 -60.33
N LEU A 6 -11.47 17.47 -59.94
CA LEU A 6 -11.89 17.08 -58.60
C LEU A 6 -11.64 15.56 -58.38
N ILE A 7 -11.96 14.74 -59.35
CA ILE A 7 -11.70 13.27 -59.31
C ILE A 7 -10.20 13.02 -59.28
N GLY A 8 -9.39 13.70 -60.08
CA GLY A 8 -7.95 13.62 -60.06
C GLY A 8 -7.34 14.00 -58.68
N LEU A 9 -7.83 15.09 -58.06
CA LEU A 9 -7.41 15.52 -56.75
C LEU A 9 -7.78 14.53 -55.64
N VAL A 10 -9.00 13.94 -55.69
CA VAL A 10 -9.47 12.96 -54.75
C VAL A 10 -8.69 11.65 -54.89
N VAL A 11 -8.43 11.18 -56.10
CA VAL A 11 -7.64 9.98 -56.34
C VAL A 11 -6.18 10.17 -55.92
N THR A 12 -5.57 11.29 -56.28
CA THR A 12 -4.17 11.61 -55.88
C THR A 12 -4.07 11.80 -54.37
N GLY A 13 -5.00 12.51 -53.75
CA GLY A 13 -5.07 12.65 -52.29
C GLY A 13 -5.30 11.30 -51.57
N GLY A 14 -6.17 10.46 -52.11
CA GLY A 14 -6.41 9.11 -51.58
C GLY A 14 -5.18 8.19 -51.70
N LEU A 15 -4.46 8.27 -52.84
CA LEU A 15 -3.21 7.51 -53.01
C LEU A 15 -2.09 8.01 -52.06
N ILE A 16 -1.94 9.33 -51.89
CA ILE A 16 -0.97 9.90 -50.95
C ILE A 16 -1.31 9.55 -49.50
N ALA A 17 -2.58 9.61 -49.14
CA ALA A 17 -3.03 9.26 -47.79
C ALA A 17 -3.02 7.72 -47.56
N GLY A 18 -3.24 6.90 -48.57
CA GLY A 18 -3.22 5.44 -48.50
C GLY A 18 -1.82 4.83 -48.58
N ALA A 19 -0.87 5.50 -49.23
CA ALA A 19 0.50 5.00 -49.41
C ALA A 19 1.19 4.59 -48.11
N PRO A 20 1.09 5.35 -46.99
CA PRO A 20 1.72 4.94 -45.72
C PRO A 20 1.12 3.65 -45.14
N LEU A 21 -0.14 3.32 -45.41
CA LEU A 21 -0.79 2.10 -44.89
C LEU A 21 -0.33 0.83 -45.61
N ILE A 22 0.10 0.95 -46.86
CA ILE A 22 0.45 -0.19 -47.75
C ILE A 22 1.96 -0.36 -47.84
N PHE A 23 2.72 0.62 -47.35
CA PHE A 23 4.17 0.62 -47.46
C PHE A 23 4.80 -0.54 -46.65
N PRO A 24 5.72 -1.36 -47.23
CA PRO A 24 6.31 -2.50 -46.55
C PRO A 24 7.43 -2.05 -45.59
N TYR A 25 7.05 -1.58 -44.40
CA TYR A 25 7.97 -1.10 -43.37
C TYR A 25 8.95 -2.16 -42.86
N SER A 26 8.73 -3.45 -43.17
CA SER A 26 9.63 -4.55 -42.85
C SER A 26 11.06 -4.34 -43.37
N PHE A 27 11.26 -3.56 -44.44
CA PHE A 27 12.59 -3.20 -44.93
C PHE A 27 13.44 -2.42 -43.93
N PHE A 28 12.78 -1.63 -43.04
CA PHE A 28 13.46 -0.83 -42.03
C PHE A 28 13.60 -1.54 -40.68
N LYS A 29 13.07 -2.75 -40.55
CA LYS A 29 13.02 -3.47 -39.27
C LYS A 29 14.41 -3.61 -38.66
N THR A 30 15.41 -4.05 -39.41
CA THR A 30 16.79 -4.24 -38.93
C THR A 30 17.43 -2.94 -38.48
N ASP A 31 17.20 -1.84 -39.18
CA ASP A 31 17.75 -0.53 -38.82
C ASP A 31 17.11 0.00 -37.53
N VAL A 32 15.79 -0.19 -37.36
CA VAL A 32 15.08 0.20 -36.13
C VAL A 32 15.51 -0.67 -34.97
N GLU A 33 15.66 -1.98 -35.13
CA GLU A 33 16.18 -2.91 -34.11
C GLU A 33 17.61 -2.50 -33.69
N SER A 34 18.47 -2.16 -34.65
CA SER A 34 19.82 -1.66 -34.36
C SER A 34 19.79 -0.35 -33.57
N THR A 35 18.92 0.58 -33.94
CA THR A 35 18.78 1.85 -33.26
C THR A 35 18.25 1.67 -31.82
N LEU A 36 17.23 0.85 -31.61
CA LEU A 36 16.71 0.51 -30.30
C LEU A 36 17.77 -0.19 -29.44
N SER A 37 18.53 -1.11 -30.03
CA SER A 37 19.60 -1.82 -29.32
C SER A 37 20.70 -0.87 -28.84
N LYS A 38 21.03 0.14 -29.63
CA LYS A 38 21.99 1.20 -29.24
C LYS A 38 21.41 2.09 -28.13
N LEU A 39 20.14 2.49 -28.23
CA LEU A 39 19.49 3.34 -27.25
C LEU A 39 19.35 2.67 -25.88
N THR A 40 18.99 1.40 -25.86
CA THR A 40 18.71 0.66 -24.61
C THR A 40 19.90 -0.14 -24.09
N ASN A 41 21.02 -0.16 -24.84
CA ASN A 41 22.18 -1.03 -24.56
C ASN A 41 21.80 -2.50 -24.38
N THR A 42 20.82 -2.96 -25.14
CA THR A 42 20.25 -4.29 -25.01
C THR A 42 19.79 -4.74 -26.39
N LYS A 43 19.96 -6.02 -26.72
CA LYS A 43 19.47 -6.55 -28.01
C LYS A 43 17.98 -6.34 -28.15
N ALA A 44 17.56 -5.61 -29.16
CA ALA A 44 16.15 -5.38 -29.47
C ALA A 44 15.69 -6.24 -30.65
N GLN A 45 14.49 -6.77 -30.55
CA GLN A 45 13.78 -7.47 -31.62
C GLN A 45 12.36 -6.92 -31.74
N ILE A 46 11.87 -6.76 -32.96
CA ILE A 46 10.56 -6.19 -33.27
C ILE A 46 9.76 -7.24 -34.07
N GLY A 47 8.51 -7.50 -33.70
CA GLY A 47 7.63 -8.37 -34.48
C GLY A 47 7.30 -7.73 -35.83
N SER A 48 6.68 -6.57 -35.82
CA SER A 48 6.28 -5.84 -37.03
C SER A 48 6.28 -4.33 -36.83
N ILE A 49 6.30 -3.59 -37.95
CA ILE A 49 6.22 -2.13 -38.00
C ILE A 49 5.01 -1.76 -38.86
N HIS A 50 4.14 -0.90 -38.36
CA HIS A 50 2.94 -0.45 -39.03
C HIS A 50 2.80 1.07 -38.92
N PHE A 51 2.06 1.67 -39.83
CA PHE A 51 1.63 3.05 -39.75
C PHE A 51 0.12 3.10 -39.51
N ASN A 52 -0.34 3.93 -38.55
CA ASN A 52 -1.74 4.11 -38.21
C ASN A 52 -2.09 5.60 -38.22
N TYR A 53 -3.33 5.92 -38.64
CA TYR A 53 -3.85 7.30 -38.60
C TYR A 53 -4.63 7.61 -37.32
N SER A 54 -5.12 6.60 -36.63
CA SER A 54 -5.96 6.77 -35.42
C SER A 54 -5.23 6.25 -34.18
N PRO A 55 -5.33 6.94 -33.02
CA PRO A 55 -6.05 8.23 -32.78
C PRO A 55 -5.34 9.46 -33.41
N VAL A 56 -4.06 9.35 -33.68
CA VAL A 56 -3.24 10.32 -34.39
C VAL A 56 -2.32 9.58 -35.36
N PRO A 57 -1.83 10.23 -36.43
CA PRO A 57 -0.83 9.61 -37.30
C PRO A 57 0.40 9.19 -36.51
N GLN A 58 0.73 7.90 -36.54
CA GLN A 58 1.83 7.32 -35.76
C GLN A 58 2.41 6.07 -36.39
N PHE A 59 3.69 5.82 -36.13
CA PHE A 59 4.32 4.54 -36.35
C PHE A 59 4.16 3.68 -35.11
N THR A 60 3.80 2.41 -35.31
CA THR A 60 3.64 1.40 -34.27
C THR A 60 4.63 0.26 -34.50
N LEU A 61 5.49 0.03 -33.53
CA LEU A 61 6.33 -1.15 -33.46
C LEU A 61 5.62 -2.15 -32.56
N ALA A 62 5.22 -3.28 -33.08
CA ALA A 62 4.49 -4.31 -32.31
C ALA A 62 5.42 -5.43 -31.86
N GLN A 63 5.13 -6.00 -30.70
CA GLN A 63 5.84 -7.14 -30.10
C GLN A 63 7.34 -6.89 -29.99
N VAL A 64 7.70 -5.81 -29.29
CA VAL A 64 9.10 -5.43 -29.07
C VAL A 64 9.64 -6.18 -27.86
N VAL A 65 10.77 -6.87 -28.04
CA VAL A 65 11.46 -7.62 -26.99
C VAL A 65 12.85 -7.05 -26.83
N LEU A 66 13.22 -6.76 -25.57
CA LEU A 66 14.57 -6.30 -25.21
C LEU A 66 15.27 -7.42 -24.43
N ASP A 67 16.37 -7.96 -24.99
CA ASP A 67 17.13 -9.11 -24.51
C ASP A 67 16.33 -10.42 -24.64
N SER A 68 15.30 -10.63 -23.82
CA SER A 68 14.36 -11.73 -23.90
C SER A 68 12.95 -11.27 -23.49
N ALA A 69 11.92 -12.05 -23.85
CA ALA A 69 10.53 -11.76 -23.45
C ALA A 69 10.33 -11.79 -21.92
N GLU A 70 11.18 -12.52 -21.19
CA GLU A 70 11.16 -12.54 -19.73
C GLU A 70 11.83 -11.31 -19.10
N THR A 71 12.77 -10.69 -19.82
CA THR A 71 13.51 -9.51 -19.34
C THR A 71 12.72 -8.23 -19.58
N ALA A 72 12.28 -7.98 -20.82
CA ALA A 72 11.42 -6.87 -21.16
C ALA A 72 10.63 -7.17 -22.44
N ALA A 73 9.31 -7.13 -22.34
CA ALA A 73 8.38 -7.28 -23.44
C ALA A 73 7.47 -6.06 -23.51
N ILE A 74 7.28 -5.49 -24.68
CA ILE A 74 6.44 -4.32 -24.92
C ILE A 74 5.50 -4.67 -26.06
N GLU A 75 4.20 -4.64 -25.79
CA GLU A 75 3.20 -5.00 -26.82
C GLU A 75 3.26 -4.03 -27.99
N ARG A 76 3.33 -2.71 -27.72
CA ARG A 76 3.42 -1.67 -28.73
C ARG A 76 4.31 -0.53 -28.29
N ILE A 77 5.13 -0.04 -29.21
CA ILE A 77 5.80 1.26 -29.11
C ILE A 77 5.19 2.17 -30.16
N GLU A 78 4.57 3.26 -29.73
CA GLU A 78 3.90 4.22 -30.61
C GLU A 78 4.74 5.49 -30.71
N ILE A 79 5.04 5.89 -31.93
CA ILE A 79 5.84 7.08 -32.24
C ILE A 79 4.95 8.04 -33.05
N PRO A 80 4.42 9.11 -32.45
CA PRO A 80 3.52 10.02 -33.14
C PRO A 80 4.25 10.82 -34.23
N VAL A 81 3.56 11.02 -35.36
CA VAL A 81 4.03 11.89 -36.45
C VAL A 81 3.60 13.33 -36.11
N SER A 82 4.31 13.93 -35.14
CA SER A 82 4.13 15.32 -34.73
C SER A 82 5.06 16.26 -35.52
N THR A 83 4.75 17.54 -35.52
CA THR A 83 5.62 18.56 -36.14
C THR A 83 7.05 18.49 -35.57
N HIS A 84 7.19 18.27 -34.24
CA HIS A 84 8.48 18.13 -33.60
C HIS A 84 9.24 16.91 -34.16
N ASN A 85 8.61 15.74 -34.21
CA ASN A 85 9.23 14.49 -34.61
C ASN A 85 9.58 14.49 -36.10
N LEU A 86 8.80 15.18 -36.93
CA LEU A 86 9.09 15.34 -38.37
C LEU A 86 10.29 16.26 -38.62
N LEU A 87 10.31 17.44 -37.96
CA LEU A 87 11.40 18.41 -38.14
C LEU A 87 12.73 17.94 -37.56
N ASN A 88 12.69 17.09 -36.54
CA ASN A 88 13.87 16.56 -35.85
C ASN A 88 14.08 15.06 -36.12
N TRP A 89 13.59 14.56 -37.23
CA TRP A 89 13.68 13.16 -37.60
C TRP A 89 15.14 12.65 -37.57
N GLY A 90 15.38 11.56 -36.86
CA GLY A 90 16.72 11.00 -36.68
C GLY A 90 17.63 11.74 -35.68
N GLN A 91 17.16 12.87 -35.08
CA GLN A 91 17.90 13.65 -34.09
C GLN A 91 17.23 13.65 -32.72
N SER A 92 15.92 13.91 -32.69
CA SER A 92 15.15 13.96 -31.44
C SER A 92 13.73 13.46 -31.65
N LEU A 93 13.28 12.57 -30.75
CA LEU A 93 11.91 12.07 -30.68
C LEU A 93 11.26 12.49 -29.36
N ARG A 94 9.96 12.76 -29.43
CA ARG A 94 9.15 13.18 -28.29
C ARG A 94 7.83 12.41 -28.28
N ASP A 95 7.31 12.19 -27.06
CA ASP A 95 6.01 11.58 -26.83
C ASP A 95 5.88 10.13 -27.35
N ILE A 96 6.97 9.37 -27.27
CA ILE A 96 6.94 7.94 -27.55
C ILE A 96 6.09 7.28 -26.46
N THR A 97 5.13 6.44 -26.83
CA THR A 97 4.33 5.67 -25.87
C THR A 97 4.74 4.21 -25.88
N LEU A 98 5.06 3.67 -24.71
CA LEU A 98 5.23 2.25 -24.47
C LEU A 98 3.92 1.72 -23.89
N ASP A 99 3.17 0.97 -24.68
CA ASP A 99 1.88 0.41 -24.27
C ASP A 99 2.02 -1.05 -23.87
N GLN A 100 1.46 -1.41 -22.71
CA GLN A 100 1.51 -2.74 -22.12
C GLN A 100 2.94 -3.28 -21.99
N ALA A 101 3.85 -2.44 -21.48
CA ALA A 101 5.23 -2.82 -21.23
C ALA A 101 5.34 -3.67 -19.96
N GLN A 102 6.00 -4.81 -20.05
CA GLN A 102 6.31 -5.67 -18.93
C GLN A 102 7.82 -5.78 -18.76
N PHE A 103 8.34 -5.40 -17.62
CA PHE A 103 9.76 -5.43 -17.29
C PHE A 103 10.02 -6.43 -16.16
N SER A 104 11.13 -7.16 -16.24
CA SER A 104 11.64 -7.88 -15.07
C SER A 104 12.12 -6.88 -14.00
N ARG A 105 12.14 -7.31 -12.74
CA ARG A 105 12.67 -6.50 -11.62
C ARG A 105 14.08 -5.98 -11.91
N GLN A 106 14.96 -6.86 -12.38
CA GLN A 106 16.35 -6.50 -12.63
C GLN A 106 16.46 -5.49 -13.76
N PHE A 107 15.71 -5.65 -14.84
CA PHE A 107 15.70 -4.70 -15.95
C PHE A 107 15.18 -3.33 -15.49
N ALA A 108 14.11 -3.29 -14.71
CA ALA A 108 13.52 -2.06 -14.17
C ALA A 108 14.52 -1.28 -13.28
N LEU A 109 15.25 -1.97 -12.41
CA LEU A 109 16.29 -1.36 -11.57
C LEU A 109 17.50 -0.86 -12.38
N ASP A 110 17.78 -1.47 -13.54
CA ASP A 110 18.91 -1.12 -14.41
C ASP A 110 18.56 -0.08 -15.49
N ILE A 111 17.28 0.34 -15.61
CA ILE A 111 16.83 1.36 -16.57
C ILE A 111 17.71 2.63 -16.51
N PRO A 112 18.05 3.20 -15.34
CA PRO A 112 18.90 4.39 -15.27
C PRO A 112 20.26 4.22 -15.92
N ASN A 113 20.86 3.03 -15.80
CA ASN A 113 22.15 2.71 -16.42
C ASN A 113 22.01 2.47 -17.94
N LYS A 114 20.93 1.79 -18.34
CA LYS A 114 20.65 1.47 -19.75
C LYS A 114 20.35 2.70 -20.60
N LEU A 115 19.67 3.68 -20.03
CA LEU A 115 19.28 4.92 -20.70
C LEU A 115 20.25 6.09 -20.49
N GLN A 116 21.48 5.83 -20.04
CA GLN A 116 22.51 6.86 -19.95
C GLN A 116 22.87 7.42 -21.34
N PRO A 117 23.09 8.75 -21.46
CA PRO A 117 23.54 9.37 -22.70
C PRO A 117 24.84 8.77 -23.19
N ARG A 118 24.93 8.48 -24.49
CA ARG A 118 26.12 7.97 -25.14
C ARG A 118 26.57 8.91 -26.22
N ALA A 119 27.89 9.06 -26.34
CA ALA A 119 28.49 9.92 -27.33
C ALA A 119 28.22 9.48 -28.79
N ASP A 120 27.98 8.17 -29.00
CA ASP A 120 27.69 7.55 -30.29
C ASP A 120 26.20 7.53 -30.66
N SER A 121 25.31 7.84 -29.73
CA SER A 121 23.88 7.93 -30.00
C SER A 121 23.51 9.29 -30.58
N LYS A 122 23.18 9.31 -31.87
CA LYS A 122 22.68 10.54 -32.52
C LYS A 122 21.23 10.86 -32.18
N LEU A 123 20.42 9.85 -31.88
CA LEU A 123 19.01 10.01 -31.57
C LEU A 123 18.82 10.27 -30.07
N LYS A 124 18.17 11.38 -29.75
CA LYS A 124 17.75 11.75 -28.38
C LYS A 124 16.26 11.53 -28.20
N ILE A 125 15.87 11.10 -27.04
CA ILE A 125 14.47 11.02 -26.65
C ILE A 125 14.23 12.07 -25.57
N SER A 126 13.18 12.88 -25.68
CA SER A 126 12.87 13.89 -24.68
C SER A 126 11.76 13.46 -23.72
N ARG A 127 10.85 12.57 -24.16
CA ARG A 127 9.77 12.05 -23.33
C ARG A 127 9.29 10.67 -23.79
N ILE A 128 9.12 9.78 -22.82
CA ILE A 128 8.47 8.48 -23.00
C ILE A 128 7.25 8.44 -22.09
N ASN A 129 6.10 8.08 -22.64
CA ASN A 129 4.88 7.81 -21.90
C ASN A 129 4.76 6.30 -21.68
N LEU A 130 4.34 5.89 -20.48
CA LEU A 130 4.05 4.51 -20.12
C LEU A 130 2.53 4.36 -20.03
N SER A 131 1.99 3.42 -20.76
CA SER A 131 0.57 3.04 -20.71
C SER A 131 0.48 1.58 -20.26
N GLN A 132 -0.22 1.33 -19.16
CA GLN A 132 -0.42 0.00 -18.58
C GLN A 132 0.89 -0.79 -18.39
N ALA A 133 1.95 -0.13 -17.97
CA ALA A 133 3.23 -0.75 -17.70
C ALA A 133 3.21 -1.56 -16.41
N SER A 134 4.00 -2.63 -16.35
CA SER A 134 4.10 -3.50 -15.19
C SER A 134 5.52 -3.99 -14.95
N VAL A 135 5.82 -4.35 -13.69
CA VAL A 135 7.09 -4.97 -13.30
C VAL A 135 6.82 -6.36 -12.74
N LYS A 136 7.38 -7.37 -13.39
CA LYS A 136 7.30 -8.75 -12.94
C LYS A 136 8.34 -8.98 -11.84
N LEU A 137 7.87 -9.35 -10.67
CA LEU A 137 8.67 -9.85 -9.56
C LEU A 137 8.69 -11.39 -9.62
N GLU A 138 9.44 -12.03 -8.73
CA GLU A 138 9.59 -13.50 -8.73
C GLU A 138 8.27 -14.25 -8.60
N THR A 139 7.34 -13.76 -7.77
CA THR A 139 6.07 -14.44 -7.46
C THR A 139 4.83 -13.57 -7.71
N SER A 140 5.00 -12.33 -8.17
CA SER A 140 3.90 -11.38 -8.36
C SER A 140 4.24 -10.34 -9.43
N THR A 141 3.25 -9.56 -9.83
CA THR A 141 3.42 -8.44 -10.75
C THR A 141 2.94 -7.15 -10.07
N VAL A 142 3.73 -6.09 -10.18
CA VAL A 142 3.35 -4.74 -9.75
C VAL A 142 2.87 -3.97 -10.97
N GLY A 143 1.70 -3.39 -10.88
CA GLY A 143 1.02 -2.70 -11.97
C GLY A 143 -0.35 -3.34 -12.28
N PRO A 144 -1.04 -2.96 -13.37
CA PRO A 144 -0.58 -1.98 -14.36
C PRO A 144 -0.56 -0.54 -13.83
N VAL A 145 0.41 0.24 -14.31
CA VAL A 145 0.57 1.66 -13.98
C VAL A 145 0.73 2.48 -15.26
N ASN A 146 0.37 3.76 -15.19
CA ASN A 146 0.69 4.74 -16.22
C ASN A 146 1.84 5.61 -15.75
N GLY A 147 2.55 6.25 -16.67
CA GLY A 147 3.66 7.10 -16.25
C GLY A 147 4.26 7.91 -17.39
N GLN A 148 5.24 8.73 -17.01
CA GLN A 148 5.99 9.56 -17.95
C GLN A 148 7.44 9.64 -17.50
N LEU A 149 8.36 9.28 -18.37
CA LEU A 149 9.79 9.43 -18.19
C LEU A 149 10.26 10.63 -19.05
N ARG A 150 10.87 11.61 -18.41
CA ARG A 150 11.41 12.82 -19.06
C ARG A 150 12.94 12.79 -19.06
N PHE A 151 13.50 13.34 -20.12
CA PHE A 151 14.95 13.46 -20.30
C PHE A 151 15.35 14.92 -20.44
N LYS A 152 16.52 15.27 -19.94
CA LYS A 152 17.15 16.56 -20.11
C LYS A 152 17.69 16.71 -21.54
N ALA A 153 18.12 17.92 -21.90
CA ALA A 153 18.69 18.20 -23.22
C ALA A 153 19.96 17.43 -23.53
N ASP A 154 20.72 17.02 -22.50
CA ASP A 154 21.90 16.17 -22.64
C ASP A 154 21.57 14.67 -22.83
N GLY A 155 20.28 14.30 -22.68
CA GLY A 155 19.77 12.93 -22.77
C GLY A 155 19.78 12.16 -21.45
N SER A 156 20.21 12.75 -20.34
CA SER A 156 20.09 12.14 -19.02
C SER A 156 18.65 12.16 -18.53
N ILE A 157 18.30 11.23 -17.65
CA ILE A 157 16.97 11.17 -17.02
C ILE A 157 16.77 12.45 -16.17
N ASP A 158 15.65 13.12 -16.36
CA ASP A 158 15.22 14.26 -15.56
C ASP A 158 14.32 13.82 -14.42
N ASP A 159 13.21 13.17 -14.74
CA ASP A 159 12.31 12.57 -13.76
C ASP A 159 11.47 11.45 -14.36
N LEU A 160 10.97 10.59 -13.47
CA LEU A 160 9.96 9.58 -13.76
C LEU A 160 8.74 9.86 -12.89
N LEU A 161 7.59 10.05 -13.50
CA LEU A 161 6.28 10.17 -12.87
C LEU A 161 5.48 8.89 -13.14
N ILE A 162 5.02 8.22 -12.10
CA ILE A 162 4.13 7.05 -12.21
C ILE A 162 2.82 7.38 -11.54
N THR A 163 1.70 7.03 -12.18
CA THR A 163 0.36 7.19 -11.65
C THR A 163 -0.36 5.85 -11.62
N ALA A 164 -1.10 5.61 -10.55
CA ALA A 164 -1.90 4.40 -10.35
C ALA A 164 -3.29 4.76 -9.81
N ASP A 165 -4.20 3.79 -9.80
CA ASP A 165 -5.55 3.95 -9.26
C ASP A 165 -6.27 5.21 -9.78
N GLU A 166 -6.30 5.38 -11.09
CA GLU A 166 -6.94 6.53 -11.75
C GLU A 166 -6.38 7.90 -11.29
N GLY A 167 -5.08 7.95 -10.98
CA GLY A 167 -4.39 9.16 -10.53
C GLY A 167 -4.51 9.45 -9.03
N ARG A 168 -5.11 8.55 -8.25
CA ARG A 168 -5.18 8.71 -6.78
C ARG A 168 -3.83 8.48 -6.11
N ALA A 169 -2.95 7.69 -6.70
CA ALA A 169 -1.59 7.45 -6.26
C ALA A 169 -0.59 7.94 -7.31
N GLU A 170 0.39 8.71 -6.88
CA GLU A 170 1.42 9.30 -7.72
C GLU A 170 2.79 9.08 -7.08
N LEU A 171 3.72 8.54 -7.87
CA LEU A 171 5.12 8.34 -7.49
C LEU A 171 6.00 9.16 -8.42
N GLN A 172 6.78 10.08 -7.87
CA GLN A 172 7.80 10.83 -8.58
C GLN A 172 9.18 10.37 -8.17
N VAL A 173 10.04 10.12 -9.14
CA VAL A 173 11.42 9.67 -8.95
C VAL A 173 12.35 10.59 -9.73
N GLN A 174 13.32 11.19 -9.06
CA GLN A 174 14.30 12.10 -9.65
C GLN A 174 15.72 11.64 -9.32
N PRO A 175 16.65 11.66 -10.25
CA PRO A 175 18.06 11.41 -9.97
C PRO A 175 18.59 12.36 -8.89
N ALA A 176 19.36 11.82 -7.95
CA ALA A 176 20.07 12.53 -6.90
C ALA A 176 21.58 12.23 -7.00
N GLU A 177 22.34 12.53 -5.97
CA GLU A 177 23.79 12.30 -5.96
C GLU A 177 24.14 10.81 -5.78
N ALA A 178 25.32 10.43 -6.27
CA ALA A 178 25.95 9.12 -6.04
C ALA A 178 25.08 7.89 -6.38
N GLY A 179 24.35 7.94 -7.49
CA GLY A 179 23.52 6.80 -7.95
C GLY A 179 22.27 6.55 -7.11
N THR A 180 21.86 7.53 -6.31
CA THR A 180 20.58 7.52 -5.58
C THR A 180 19.50 8.26 -6.33
N PHE A 181 18.25 8.06 -5.90
CA PHE A 181 17.06 8.70 -6.47
C PHE A 181 16.20 9.28 -5.36
N LYS A 182 15.84 10.55 -5.49
CA LYS A 182 14.82 11.14 -4.64
C LYS A 182 13.47 10.60 -5.05
N VAL A 183 12.75 10.06 -4.09
CA VAL A 183 11.41 9.46 -4.27
C VAL A 183 10.41 10.29 -3.49
N GLN A 184 9.33 10.68 -4.14
CA GLN A 184 8.17 11.28 -3.50
C GLN A 184 6.92 10.52 -3.93
N PHE A 185 6.17 10.03 -2.96
CA PHE A 185 4.88 9.37 -3.18
C PHE A 185 3.78 10.21 -2.56
N ASN A 186 2.71 10.43 -3.31
CA ASN A 186 1.50 11.10 -2.85
C ASN A 186 0.30 10.22 -3.16
N ALA A 187 -0.65 10.12 -2.22
CA ALA A 187 -1.90 9.42 -2.47
C ALA A 187 -3.07 10.11 -1.77
N LYS A 188 -4.27 10.01 -2.36
CA LYS A 188 -5.52 10.58 -1.82
C LYS A 188 -6.62 9.51 -1.82
N GLY A 189 -7.32 9.37 -0.69
CA GLY A 189 -8.40 8.39 -0.55
C GLY A 189 -7.92 6.96 -0.81
N TRP A 190 -6.68 6.66 -0.47
CA TRP A 190 -6.02 5.42 -0.86
C TRP A 190 -5.88 4.46 0.32
N THR A 191 -6.07 3.17 0.04
CA THR A 191 -5.95 2.12 1.03
C THR A 191 -4.61 1.40 0.84
N LEU A 192 -3.77 1.43 1.87
CA LEU A 192 -2.50 0.71 1.85
C LEU A 192 -2.72 -0.81 1.81
N PRO A 193 -1.94 -1.55 1.03
CA PRO A 193 -2.04 -3.02 0.94
C PRO A 193 -1.38 -3.73 2.14
N LEU A 194 -1.62 -3.22 3.37
CA LEU A 194 -1.01 -3.74 4.61
C LEU A 194 -1.83 -4.87 5.28
N GLY A 195 -2.74 -5.49 4.56
CA GLY A 195 -3.59 -6.60 5.05
C GLY A 195 -4.86 -6.16 5.76
N TYR A 196 -4.94 -4.93 6.25
CA TYR A 196 -6.15 -4.32 6.81
C TYR A 196 -6.56 -3.12 5.94
N PRO A 197 -7.86 -2.91 5.64
CA PRO A 197 -8.32 -1.84 4.76
C PRO A 197 -8.31 -0.47 5.46
N VAL A 198 -7.15 -0.05 5.95
CA VAL A 198 -6.95 1.29 6.53
C VAL A 198 -6.83 2.29 5.40
N GLN A 199 -7.77 3.22 5.31
CA GLN A 199 -7.84 4.23 4.28
C GLN A 199 -7.27 5.55 4.79
N PHE A 200 -6.33 6.11 4.03
CA PHE A 200 -5.78 7.44 4.26
C PHE A 200 -6.51 8.47 3.41
N GLU A 201 -6.90 9.58 4.00
CA GLU A 201 -7.45 10.75 3.29
C GLU A 201 -6.38 11.37 2.42
N TYR A 202 -5.16 11.48 2.96
CA TYR A 202 -3.95 11.90 2.28
C TYR A 202 -2.74 11.15 2.83
N LEU A 203 -1.81 10.78 1.95
CA LEU A 203 -0.52 10.18 2.34
C LEU A 203 0.58 10.80 1.48
N LYS A 204 1.63 11.25 2.12
CA LYS A 204 2.87 11.73 1.49
C LYS A 204 4.07 11.02 2.09
N LEU A 205 4.92 10.47 1.24
CA LEU A 205 6.19 9.85 1.60
C LEU A 205 7.31 10.56 0.84
N ILE A 206 8.41 10.86 1.53
CA ILE A 206 9.62 11.40 0.91
C ILE A 206 10.81 10.55 1.35
N GLY A 207 11.62 10.13 0.40
CA GLY A 207 12.78 9.28 0.68
C GLY A 207 13.84 9.29 -0.40
N LEU A 208 14.87 8.49 -0.18
CA LEU A 208 15.94 8.20 -1.11
C LEU A 208 15.95 6.72 -1.44
N ALA A 209 15.97 6.41 -2.72
CA ALA A 209 16.06 5.04 -3.23
C ALA A 209 17.45 4.76 -3.80
N ASN A 210 17.87 3.51 -3.72
CA ASN A 210 19.06 2.98 -4.38
C ASN A 210 18.78 1.53 -4.86
N ALA A 211 19.79 0.82 -5.33
CA ALA A 211 19.63 -0.57 -5.78
C ALA A 211 19.17 -1.55 -4.67
N GLU A 212 19.36 -1.21 -3.39
CA GLU A 212 19.09 -2.10 -2.26
C GLU A 212 17.73 -1.84 -1.61
N GLY A 213 17.18 -0.63 -1.76
CA GLY A 213 15.93 -0.25 -1.10
C GLY A 213 15.58 1.23 -1.18
N ILE A 214 14.63 1.63 -0.33
CA ILE A 214 14.17 3.01 -0.17
C ILE A 214 14.26 3.36 1.32
N ASP A 215 14.94 4.45 1.64
CA ASP A 215 14.93 5.07 2.97
C ASP A 215 13.91 6.22 2.96
N ILE A 216 12.79 6.05 3.64
CA ILE A 216 11.68 7.00 3.72
C ILE A 216 11.87 7.83 4.98
N ALA A 217 12.48 9.00 4.82
CA ALA A 217 12.82 9.88 5.93
C ALA A 217 11.60 10.66 6.49
N ASP A 218 10.60 10.93 5.66
CA ASP A 218 9.42 11.71 6.05
C ASP A 218 8.14 11.01 5.56
N ILE A 219 7.30 10.64 6.53
CA ILE A 219 5.94 10.13 6.32
C ILE A 219 5.01 11.16 6.92
N ARG A 220 4.03 11.63 6.14
CA ARG A 220 2.92 12.47 6.59
C ARG A 220 1.62 11.95 6.01
N ALA A 221 0.64 11.73 6.86
CA ALA A 221 -0.65 11.27 6.41
C ALA A 221 -1.78 11.85 7.26
N ASP A 222 -2.91 12.12 6.61
CA ASP A 222 -4.18 12.38 7.26
C ASP A 222 -4.95 11.06 7.37
N LEU A 223 -5.26 10.67 8.60
CA LEU A 223 -5.93 9.42 8.93
C LEU A 223 -7.06 9.66 9.91
N TYR A 224 -8.30 9.49 9.46
CA TYR A 224 -9.50 9.64 10.29
C TYR A 224 -9.48 10.96 11.09
N SER A 225 -9.30 12.08 10.37
CA SER A 225 -9.21 13.44 10.91
C SER A 225 -8.03 13.67 11.87
N GLY A 226 -7.08 12.77 11.96
CA GLY A 226 -5.83 12.90 12.71
C GLY A 226 -4.62 12.94 11.81
N LEU A 227 -3.47 13.27 12.37
CA LEU A 227 -2.19 13.33 11.68
C LEU A 227 -1.34 12.12 12.04
N VAL A 228 -0.76 11.47 11.04
CA VAL A 228 0.27 10.43 11.19
C VAL A 228 1.59 10.96 10.61
N THR A 229 2.65 10.84 11.38
CA THR A 229 4.03 11.16 10.95
C THR A 229 4.95 9.99 11.25
N GLY A 230 6.13 9.96 10.62
CA GLY A 230 7.09 8.90 10.90
C GLY A 230 8.16 8.76 9.85
N ASN A 231 8.82 7.61 9.88
CA ASN A 231 9.79 7.19 8.89
C ASN A 231 9.71 5.67 8.67
N ALA A 232 10.28 5.21 7.57
CA ALA A 232 10.35 3.79 7.24
C ALA A 232 11.53 3.48 6.34
N GLN A 233 11.91 2.22 6.28
CA GLN A 233 12.90 1.69 5.38
C GLN A 233 12.36 0.42 4.71
N LEU A 234 12.31 0.43 3.37
CA LEU A 234 11.98 -0.73 2.56
C LEU A 234 13.26 -1.26 1.91
N LYS A 235 13.58 -2.52 2.14
CA LYS A 235 14.73 -3.22 1.53
C LYS A 235 14.27 -4.40 0.70
N TRP A 236 15.03 -4.70 -0.38
CA TRP A 236 14.75 -5.83 -1.28
C TRP A 236 15.99 -6.60 -1.74
N SER A 237 17.20 -6.27 -1.28
CA SER A 237 18.44 -6.91 -1.74
C SER A 237 18.60 -8.34 -1.23
N GLN A 238 18.15 -8.64 -0.01
CA GLN A 238 18.25 -9.96 0.64
C GLN A 238 16.86 -10.44 1.12
N GLY A 239 15.90 -10.50 0.20
CA GLY A 239 14.49 -10.63 0.54
C GLY A 239 13.86 -9.27 0.83
N TRP A 240 12.56 -9.28 1.18
CA TRP A 240 11.78 -8.07 1.41
C TRP A 240 11.68 -7.75 2.90
N SER A 241 11.98 -6.53 3.25
CA SER A 241 11.84 -6.03 4.62
C SER A 241 11.34 -4.60 4.61
N LEU A 242 10.24 -4.34 5.32
CA LEU A 242 9.74 -2.98 5.60
C LEU A 242 9.73 -2.78 7.11
N SER A 243 10.41 -1.77 7.59
CA SER A 243 10.46 -1.42 9.03
C SER A 243 10.42 0.09 9.21
N GLY A 244 9.94 0.54 10.37
CA GLY A 244 9.85 1.96 10.65
C GLY A 244 9.14 2.26 11.96
N GLN A 245 8.86 3.54 12.14
CA GLN A 245 8.10 4.07 13.28
C GLN A 245 7.07 5.09 12.81
N LEU A 246 5.91 5.07 13.46
CA LEU A 246 4.80 5.96 13.19
C LEU A 246 4.33 6.61 14.49
N PHE A 247 3.94 7.86 14.40
CA PHE A 247 3.36 8.66 15.47
C PHE A 247 2.01 9.19 14.98
N GLY A 248 0.95 8.78 15.65
CA GLY A 248 -0.40 9.25 15.39
C GLY A 248 -0.84 10.29 16.41
N LYS A 249 -1.42 11.38 15.96
CA LYS A 249 -1.94 12.44 16.81
C LYS A 249 -3.38 12.75 16.46
N ASN A 250 -4.24 12.74 17.48
CA ASN A 250 -5.63 13.21 17.37
C ASN A 250 -6.52 12.39 16.41
N ILE A 251 -6.19 11.11 16.19
CA ILE A 251 -6.92 10.21 15.29
C ILE A 251 -8.28 9.88 15.91
N GLN A 252 -9.36 9.90 15.13
CA GLN A 252 -10.64 9.37 15.58
C GLN A 252 -10.54 7.85 15.74
N ALA A 253 -10.72 7.36 16.96
CA ALA A 253 -10.53 5.94 17.27
C ALA A 253 -11.61 5.05 16.64
N GLU A 254 -12.85 5.52 16.55
CA GLU A 254 -13.97 4.70 16.08
C GLU A 254 -13.81 4.18 14.63
N PRO A 255 -13.53 5.01 13.61
CA PRO A 255 -13.35 4.53 12.26
C PRO A 255 -12.13 3.59 12.12
N LEU A 256 -11.06 3.80 12.90
CA LEU A 256 -9.92 2.90 12.92
C LEU A 256 -10.27 1.53 13.51
N ILE A 257 -10.97 1.50 14.66
CA ILE A 257 -11.38 0.24 15.30
C ILE A 257 -12.41 -0.51 14.46
N LYS A 258 -13.25 0.22 13.71
CA LYS A 258 -14.25 -0.35 12.80
C LYS A 258 -13.65 -1.23 11.69
N VAL A 259 -12.38 -0.99 11.32
CA VAL A 259 -11.64 -1.84 10.38
C VAL A 259 -11.48 -3.27 10.93
N PHE A 260 -11.41 -3.43 12.27
CA PHE A 260 -11.18 -4.71 12.94
C PHE A 260 -12.48 -5.33 13.50
N SER A 261 -13.43 -4.50 13.96
CA SER A 261 -14.70 -4.96 14.50
C SER A 261 -15.82 -3.96 14.22
N HIS A 262 -16.94 -4.46 13.69
CA HIS A 262 -18.10 -3.62 13.42
C HIS A 262 -19.00 -3.43 14.66
N ILE A 263 -18.86 -4.27 15.67
CA ILE A 263 -19.74 -4.33 16.84
C ILE A 263 -19.06 -3.73 18.07
N THR A 264 -17.88 -4.24 18.42
CA THR A 264 -17.08 -3.70 19.53
C THR A 264 -16.33 -2.48 19.05
N ARG A 265 -16.64 -1.32 19.59
CA ARG A 265 -16.09 -0.03 19.14
C ARG A 265 -15.53 0.76 20.31
N THR A 266 -14.57 1.59 20.01
CA THR A 266 -14.05 2.59 20.94
C THR A 266 -14.12 3.93 20.26
N SER A 267 -14.91 4.86 20.76
CA SER A 267 -14.88 6.25 20.32
C SER A 267 -13.83 7.04 21.10
N GLY A 268 -13.59 8.28 20.68
CA GLY A 268 -12.63 9.20 21.31
C GLY A 268 -11.49 9.58 20.39
N ARG A 269 -10.59 10.43 20.91
CA ARG A 269 -9.40 10.90 20.19
C ARG A 269 -8.16 10.15 20.62
N MET A 270 -7.50 9.51 19.68
CA MET A 270 -6.36 8.64 19.93
C MET A 270 -5.03 9.33 19.57
N ASN A 271 -4.06 9.26 20.48
CA ASN A 271 -2.66 9.44 20.19
C ASN A 271 -1.95 8.10 20.34
N ALA A 272 -1.04 7.78 19.44
CA ALA A 272 -0.34 6.50 19.44
C ALA A 272 1.09 6.64 18.90
N ASP A 273 1.98 5.79 19.36
CA ASP A 273 3.30 5.57 18.79
C ASP A 273 3.49 4.07 18.54
N ALA A 274 4.09 3.72 17.43
CA ALA A 274 4.32 2.34 17.07
C ALA A 274 5.60 2.16 16.25
N VAL A 275 6.33 1.10 16.53
CA VAL A 275 7.37 0.56 15.65
C VAL A 275 6.82 -0.68 14.96
N PHE A 276 7.15 -0.83 13.69
CA PHE A 276 6.68 -1.96 12.89
C PHE A 276 7.81 -2.61 12.09
N LYS A 277 7.66 -3.88 11.83
CA LYS A 277 8.54 -4.65 10.96
C LYS A 277 7.74 -5.73 10.23
N TYR A 278 7.97 -5.81 8.93
CA TYR A 278 7.49 -6.86 8.04
C TYR A 278 8.68 -7.47 7.35
N THR A 279 8.73 -8.78 7.22
CA THR A 279 9.80 -9.50 6.52
C THR A 279 9.22 -10.66 5.73
N SER A 280 9.72 -10.87 4.51
CA SER A 280 9.34 -12.00 3.67
C SER A 280 10.43 -12.31 2.64
N ALA A 281 10.45 -13.53 2.16
CA ALA A 281 11.26 -13.89 1.01
C ALA A 281 10.76 -13.25 -0.29
N ASP A 282 9.44 -13.02 -0.41
CA ASP A 282 8.78 -12.44 -1.59
C ASP A 282 7.86 -11.25 -1.23
N TYR A 283 7.63 -10.38 -2.22
CA TYR A 283 6.80 -9.17 -2.06
C TYR A 283 5.32 -9.50 -1.74
N ALA A 284 4.75 -10.53 -2.39
CA ALA A 284 3.35 -10.88 -2.23
C ALA A 284 3.00 -11.35 -0.80
N SER A 285 4.00 -11.80 -0.06
CA SER A 285 3.88 -12.24 1.32
C SER A 285 4.36 -11.22 2.36
N LEU A 286 4.94 -10.10 1.94
CA LEU A 286 5.57 -9.13 2.83
C LEU A 286 4.64 -8.68 3.96
N PHE A 287 3.37 -8.39 3.66
CA PHE A 287 2.44 -7.85 4.65
C PHE A 287 1.63 -8.89 5.44
N LYS A 288 1.88 -10.19 5.22
CA LYS A 288 1.11 -11.27 5.86
C LYS A 288 1.47 -11.50 7.33
N GLN A 289 2.67 -11.11 7.75
CA GLN A 289 3.17 -11.35 9.11
C GLN A 289 3.69 -10.06 9.75
N PRO A 290 2.79 -9.16 10.18
CA PRO A 290 3.18 -7.95 10.88
C PRO A 290 3.84 -8.24 12.23
N GLN A 291 4.89 -7.50 12.55
CA GLN A 291 5.44 -7.37 13.88
C GLN A 291 5.31 -5.90 14.28
N ILE A 292 4.37 -5.59 15.16
CA ILE A 292 4.08 -4.22 15.59
C ILE A 292 4.15 -4.16 17.10
N ASN A 293 4.81 -3.14 17.62
CA ASN A 293 4.84 -2.82 19.03
C ASN A 293 4.58 -1.32 19.21
N GLY A 294 3.57 -0.97 20.00
CA GLY A 294 3.17 0.41 20.16
C GLY A 294 2.48 0.68 21.49
N ARG A 295 2.20 1.96 21.71
CA ARG A 295 1.41 2.46 22.83
C ARG A 295 0.35 3.40 22.30
N PHE A 296 -0.75 3.49 23.02
CA PHE A 296 -1.83 4.38 22.68
C PHE A 296 -2.47 5.01 23.91
N VAL A 297 -3.04 6.19 23.71
CA VAL A 297 -3.91 6.89 24.66
C VAL A 297 -5.11 7.41 23.89
N VAL A 298 -6.31 7.03 24.31
CA VAL A 298 -7.58 7.53 23.80
C VAL A 298 -8.21 8.41 24.86
N GLN A 299 -8.62 9.61 24.48
CA GLN A 299 -9.22 10.60 25.36
C GLN A 299 -10.71 10.79 25.03
N ASP A 300 -11.50 11.09 26.06
CA ASP A 300 -12.91 11.46 25.98
C ASP A 300 -13.75 10.49 25.11
N GLY A 301 -13.75 9.22 25.51
CA GLY A 301 -14.30 8.16 24.70
C GLY A 301 -15.30 7.25 25.40
N MET A 302 -15.73 6.26 24.64
CA MET A 302 -16.69 5.24 25.09
C MET A 302 -16.31 3.89 24.50
N LEU A 303 -16.25 2.87 25.33
CA LEU A 303 -16.25 1.47 24.91
C LEU A 303 -17.67 1.00 24.68
N SER A 304 -18.05 0.71 23.46
CA SER A 304 -19.32 0.08 23.14
C SER A 304 -19.19 -1.44 23.17
N ASN A 305 -20.22 -2.11 23.62
CA ASN A 305 -20.30 -3.56 23.79
C ASN A 305 -19.41 -4.12 24.92
N PHE A 306 -18.95 -3.24 25.82
CA PHE A 306 -18.22 -3.58 27.04
C PHE A 306 -18.77 -2.73 28.21
N ASP A 307 -19.54 -3.35 29.11
CA ASP A 307 -20.00 -2.71 30.33
C ASP A 307 -19.16 -3.21 31.52
N LEU A 308 -18.18 -2.42 31.89
CA LEU A 308 -17.31 -2.73 33.02
C LEU A 308 -17.85 -2.23 34.38
N VAL A 309 -18.93 -1.47 34.37
CA VAL A 309 -19.51 -0.83 35.57
C VAL A 309 -20.63 -1.69 36.19
N THR A 310 -21.52 -2.24 35.38
CA THR A 310 -22.65 -3.05 35.86
C THR A 310 -22.24 -4.24 36.74
N PRO A 311 -21.17 -5.00 36.44
CA PRO A 311 -20.72 -6.08 37.31
C PRO A 311 -20.30 -5.65 38.72
N LEU A 312 -19.98 -4.37 38.94
CA LEU A 312 -19.67 -3.84 40.28
C LEU A 312 -20.93 -3.62 41.16
N LYS A 313 -22.12 -3.69 40.57
CA LYS A 313 -23.38 -3.52 41.30
C LYS A 313 -23.89 -4.84 41.94
N SER A 314 -23.35 -6.01 41.50
CA SER A 314 -23.74 -7.32 41.97
C SER A 314 -22.68 -7.93 42.87
N GLN A 315 -23.06 -8.43 44.01
CA GLN A 315 -22.22 -9.25 44.92
C GLN A 315 -22.20 -10.74 44.50
N SER A 316 -23.14 -11.15 43.66
CA SER A 316 -23.25 -12.51 43.16
C SER A 316 -22.47 -12.63 41.82
N PRO A 317 -22.00 -13.84 41.47
CA PRO A 317 -21.42 -14.09 40.15
C PRO A 317 -22.37 -13.70 39.01
N THR A 318 -21.85 -13.06 38.01
CA THR A 318 -22.59 -12.62 36.80
C THR A 318 -21.87 -13.01 35.53
N VAL A 319 -22.65 -13.31 34.50
CA VAL A 319 -22.16 -13.45 33.12
C VAL A 319 -22.90 -12.45 32.26
N GLN A 320 -22.18 -11.57 31.64
CA GLN A 320 -22.73 -10.57 30.72
C GLN A 320 -22.24 -10.90 29.30
N SER A 321 -23.17 -11.24 28.44
CA SER A 321 -22.96 -11.53 27.04
C SER A 321 -23.49 -10.37 26.20
N ARG A 322 -22.64 -9.65 25.52
CA ARG A 322 -22.94 -8.52 24.63
C ARG A 322 -23.66 -7.33 25.31
N GLY A 323 -23.41 -6.18 24.75
CA GLY A 323 -24.11 -4.92 25.08
C GLY A 323 -23.49 -4.14 26.22
N GLY A 324 -24.13 -3.03 26.54
CA GLY A 324 -23.68 -2.03 27.47
C GLY A 324 -22.56 -1.16 26.92
N GLN A 325 -22.16 -0.21 27.73
CA GLN A 325 -21.11 0.75 27.37
C GLN A 325 -20.38 1.23 28.62
N THR A 326 -19.11 1.60 28.43
CA THR A 326 -18.32 2.24 29.48
C THR A 326 -17.72 3.53 28.94
N ASN A 327 -18.18 4.67 29.46
CA ASN A 327 -17.58 5.96 29.16
C ASN A 327 -16.27 6.11 29.94
N PHE A 328 -15.29 6.82 29.37
CA PHE A 328 -14.02 7.09 30.00
C PHE A 328 -13.46 8.47 29.61
N ASN A 329 -12.66 9.04 30.51
CA ASN A 329 -11.87 10.23 30.22
C ASN A 329 -10.58 9.83 29.49
N THR A 330 -9.97 8.71 29.92
CA THR A 330 -8.72 8.22 29.34
C THR A 330 -8.73 6.68 29.31
N LEU A 331 -8.36 6.13 28.16
CA LEU A 331 -8.01 4.71 27.97
C LEU A 331 -6.61 4.64 27.38
N SER A 332 -5.69 3.97 28.06
CA SER A 332 -4.31 3.81 27.60
C SER A 332 -3.86 2.35 27.66
N GLY A 333 -2.82 2.02 26.90
CA GLY A 333 -2.22 0.69 26.92
C GLY A 333 -1.12 0.52 25.89
N GLY A 334 -0.50 -0.65 25.95
CA GLY A 334 0.44 -1.15 24.95
C GLY A 334 -0.24 -2.15 24.01
N ILE A 335 0.16 -2.16 22.77
CA ILE A 335 -0.25 -3.14 21.74
C ILE A 335 0.97 -3.85 21.17
N THR A 336 0.89 -5.16 21.08
CA THR A 336 1.88 -5.97 20.36
C THR A 336 1.14 -6.88 19.39
N ILE A 337 1.54 -6.85 18.13
CA ILE A 337 1.00 -7.72 17.07
C ILE A 337 2.16 -8.56 16.53
N ALA A 338 2.07 -9.86 16.67
CA ALA A 338 3.02 -10.82 16.11
C ALA A 338 2.37 -12.18 15.95
N ASN A 339 2.75 -12.94 14.93
CA ASN A 339 2.28 -14.33 14.71
C ASN A 339 0.75 -14.47 14.76
N LYS A 340 0.02 -13.53 14.15
CA LYS A 340 -1.44 -13.46 14.15
C LYS A 340 -2.08 -13.27 15.54
N VAL A 341 -1.30 -12.89 16.53
CA VAL A 341 -1.76 -12.62 17.90
C VAL A 341 -1.67 -11.12 18.15
N VAL A 342 -2.76 -10.53 18.64
CA VAL A 342 -2.79 -9.16 19.15
C VAL A 342 -2.85 -9.22 20.67
N GLN A 343 -1.88 -8.60 21.33
CA GLN A 343 -1.81 -8.50 22.79
C GLN A 343 -1.98 -7.04 23.19
N LEU A 344 -3.00 -6.76 23.98
CA LEU A 344 -3.21 -5.47 24.63
C LEU A 344 -2.77 -5.61 26.09
N ARG A 345 -1.72 -4.89 26.46
CA ARG A 345 -1.08 -4.99 27.78
C ARG A 345 -1.17 -3.67 28.53
N SER A 346 -1.13 -3.78 29.87
CA SER A 346 -1.13 -2.62 30.74
C SER A 346 -2.29 -1.66 30.43
N LEU A 347 -3.44 -2.21 30.02
CA LEU A 347 -4.64 -1.43 29.78
C LEU A 347 -5.01 -0.67 31.06
N SER A 348 -5.27 0.61 30.94
CA SER A 348 -5.73 1.46 32.04
C SER A 348 -6.83 2.37 31.53
N LEU A 349 -8.00 2.25 32.13
CA LEU A 349 -9.16 3.09 31.87
C LEU A 349 -9.45 3.93 33.11
N ASP A 350 -9.60 5.24 32.93
CA ASP A 350 -9.99 6.20 33.98
C ASP A 350 -11.26 6.93 33.56
N ALA A 351 -12.25 6.87 34.41
CA ALA A 351 -13.52 7.58 34.29
C ALA A 351 -13.85 8.31 35.61
N GLY A 352 -12.84 8.93 36.22
CA GLY A 352 -12.97 9.65 37.48
C GLY A 352 -13.13 8.71 38.69
N LYS A 353 -14.36 8.47 39.14
CA LYS A 353 -14.64 7.54 40.25
C LYS A 353 -14.49 6.08 39.86
N PHE A 354 -14.61 5.75 38.58
CA PHE A 354 -14.39 4.40 38.04
C PHE A 354 -13.03 4.27 37.40
N ARG A 355 -12.31 3.22 37.75
CA ARG A 355 -11.03 2.85 37.15
C ARG A 355 -10.99 1.37 36.84
N SER A 356 -10.32 1.04 35.74
CA SER A 356 -10.14 -0.35 35.34
C SER A 356 -8.73 -0.58 34.80
N ARG A 357 -8.15 -1.75 35.05
CA ARG A 357 -6.86 -2.17 34.53
C ARG A 357 -6.97 -3.60 34.04
N GLY A 358 -6.22 -3.93 32.99
CA GLY A 358 -6.27 -5.32 32.49
C GLY A 358 -5.34 -5.58 31.34
N GLU A 359 -5.49 -6.79 30.82
CA GLU A 359 -4.80 -7.25 29.62
C GLU A 359 -5.75 -8.11 28.80
N ILE A 360 -5.59 -8.07 27.49
CA ILE A 360 -6.42 -8.79 26.53
C ILE A 360 -5.54 -9.38 25.44
N VAL A 361 -5.78 -10.63 25.10
CA VAL A 361 -5.15 -11.33 23.98
C VAL A 361 -6.24 -11.70 22.98
N ILE A 362 -5.98 -11.40 21.70
CA ILE A 362 -6.86 -11.75 20.59
C ILE A 362 -6.08 -12.66 19.65
N ARG A 363 -6.65 -13.83 19.36
CA ARG A 363 -6.10 -14.82 18.42
C ARG A 363 -7.23 -15.37 17.58
N ASP A 364 -7.11 -15.32 16.28
CA ASP A 364 -8.11 -15.83 15.33
C ASP A 364 -9.55 -15.41 15.68
N ASN A 365 -9.74 -14.11 15.99
CA ASN A 365 -10.99 -13.50 16.46
C ASN A 365 -11.44 -13.90 17.90
N ALA A 366 -10.86 -14.92 18.52
CA ALA A 366 -11.12 -15.23 19.91
C ALA A 366 -10.44 -14.20 20.84
N ILE A 367 -11.14 -13.81 21.90
CA ILE A 367 -10.66 -12.84 22.89
C ILE A 367 -10.56 -13.51 24.25
N VAL A 368 -9.43 -13.34 24.92
CA VAL A 368 -9.21 -13.79 26.29
C VAL A 368 -8.50 -12.69 27.06
N GLY A 369 -8.94 -12.42 28.29
CA GLY A 369 -8.30 -11.40 29.11
C GLY A 369 -8.81 -11.37 30.53
N ASN A 370 -8.16 -10.56 31.35
CA ASN A 370 -8.56 -10.27 32.72
C ASN A 370 -8.58 -8.76 32.92
N VAL A 371 -9.61 -8.28 33.61
CA VAL A 371 -9.82 -6.86 33.87
C VAL A 371 -10.21 -6.68 35.34
N ALA A 372 -9.42 -5.92 36.08
CA ALA A 372 -9.72 -5.52 37.44
C ALA A 372 -10.36 -4.12 37.42
N SER A 373 -11.57 -3.99 37.95
CA SER A 373 -12.34 -2.74 37.99
C SER A 373 -12.58 -2.26 39.41
N GLN A 374 -12.56 -0.95 39.64
CA GLN A 374 -12.80 -0.33 40.93
C GLN A 374 -13.73 0.89 40.77
N LEU A 375 -14.66 1.04 41.70
CA LEU A 375 -15.58 2.19 41.79
C LEU A 375 -15.50 2.80 43.18
N ALA A 376 -15.14 4.08 43.27
CA ALA A 376 -15.18 4.85 44.51
C ALA A 376 -16.61 5.34 44.77
N ALA A 377 -17.25 4.87 45.86
CA ALA A 377 -18.58 5.23 46.29
C ALA A 377 -18.50 5.88 47.68
N GLY A 378 -18.20 7.17 47.72
CA GLY A 378 -17.95 7.90 48.97
C GLY A 378 -16.67 7.41 49.68
N ALA A 379 -16.82 6.94 50.91
CA ALA A 379 -15.75 6.38 51.71
C ALA A 379 -15.41 4.91 51.39
N VAL A 380 -16.17 4.27 50.55
CA VAL A 380 -16.02 2.83 50.22
C VAL A 380 -15.59 2.67 48.78
N THR A 381 -14.59 1.79 48.54
CA THR A 381 -14.21 1.35 47.18
C THR A 381 -14.76 -0.06 46.96
N VAL A 382 -15.54 -0.21 45.90
CA VAL A 382 -16.03 -1.51 45.41
C VAL A 382 -15.10 -1.98 44.30
N SER A 383 -14.61 -3.21 44.34
CA SER A 383 -13.78 -3.80 43.31
C SER A 383 -14.34 -5.09 42.76
N ASN A 384 -13.95 -5.43 41.55
CA ASN A 384 -14.35 -6.66 40.89
C ASN A 384 -13.23 -7.12 39.91
N GLN A 385 -13.13 -8.43 39.73
CA GLN A 385 -12.28 -9.02 38.72
C GLN A 385 -13.18 -9.66 37.64
N LEU A 386 -12.94 -9.29 36.41
CA LEU A 386 -13.68 -9.75 35.25
C LEU A 386 -12.77 -10.60 34.38
N ARG A 387 -13.25 -11.76 34.00
CA ARG A 387 -12.65 -12.57 32.94
C ARG A 387 -13.35 -12.22 31.63
N VAL A 388 -12.56 -11.86 30.62
CA VAL A 388 -13.06 -11.56 29.27
C VAL A 388 -12.84 -12.81 28.42
N THR A 389 -13.88 -13.29 27.73
CA THR A 389 -13.84 -14.44 26.81
C THR A 389 -14.73 -14.15 25.59
N GLY A 390 -14.88 -15.13 24.68
CA GLY A 390 -15.72 -15.00 23.49
C GLY A 390 -14.95 -14.54 22.27
N THR A 391 -15.56 -13.68 21.45
CA THR A 391 -14.94 -13.13 20.24
C THR A 391 -14.98 -11.60 20.25
N LEU A 392 -14.22 -10.95 19.35
CA LEU A 392 -14.27 -9.49 19.19
C LEU A 392 -15.68 -8.95 18.93
N ASN A 393 -16.51 -9.70 18.21
CA ASN A 393 -17.88 -9.30 17.92
C ASN A 393 -18.91 -9.74 18.98
N ALA A 394 -18.53 -10.67 19.84
CA ALA A 394 -19.40 -11.21 20.90
C ALA A 394 -18.55 -11.48 22.16
N PRO A 395 -18.03 -10.43 22.83
CA PRO A 395 -17.30 -10.60 24.08
C PRO A 395 -18.24 -11.02 25.21
N GLU A 396 -17.72 -11.85 26.10
CA GLU A 396 -18.37 -12.22 27.36
C GLU A 396 -17.54 -11.74 28.54
N LEU A 397 -18.19 -11.10 29.50
CA LEU A 397 -17.60 -10.65 30.76
C LEU A 397 -18.14 -11.53 31.88
N ARG A 398 -17.26 -12.29 32.54
CA ARG A 398 -17.63 -13.14 33.69
C ARG A 398 -17.04 -12.53 34.95
N SER A 399 -17.89 -12.35 35.94
CA SER A 399 -17.56 -11.79 37.26
C SER A 399 -17.79 -12.82 38.34
N GLY A 400 -16.89 -12.89 39.31
CA GLY A 400 -17.08 -13.67 40.55
C GLY A 400 -17.96 -12.94 41.59
N GLY A 401 -18.37 -11.71 41.32
CA GLY A 401 -19.07 -10.84 42.25
C GLY A 401 -18.21 -9.67 42.71
N ALA A 402 -18.85 -8.58 43.15
CA ALA A 402 -18.16 -7.39 43.63
C ALA A 402 -17.66 -7.59 45.09
N TYR A 403 -16.42 -7.14 45.31
CA TYR A 403 -15.76 -7.20 46.61
C TYR A 403 -15.67 -5.83 47.29
N ARG A 404 -15.86 -5.82 48.62
CA ARG A 404 -15.64 -4.63 49.46
C ARG A 404 -14.52 -4.92 50.46
N PRO A 405 -13.62 -3.99 50.80
CA PRO A 405 -12.61 -4.18 51.84
C PRO A 405 -13.26 -4.64 53.15
N GLY A 406 -12.76 -5.73 53.75
CA GLY A 406 -13.29 -6.34 54.96
C GLY A 406 -14.18 -7.58 54.77
N GLY A 407 -14.50 -7.95 53.51
CA GLY A 407 -15.13 -9.21 53.15
C GLY A 407 -14.16 -10.17 52.45
N GLU A 408 -14.47 -11.46 52.36
CA GLU A 408 -13.65 -12.41 51.60
C GLU A 408 -13.73 -12.09 50.10
N ALA A 409 -12.59 -12.14 49.40
CA ALA A 409 -12.53 -11.93 47.97
C ALA A 409 -13.25 -13.10 47.26
N PRO A 410 -14.22 -12.83 46.33
CA PRO A 410 -14.88 -13.89 45.60
C PRO A 410 -13.89 -14.64 44.73
N THR A 411 -13.82 -15.95 44.87
CA THR A 411 -12.98 -16.84 44.07
C THR A 411 -13.71 -17.11 42.75
N LEU A 412 -13.01 -16.81 41.63
CA LEU A 412 -13.48 -17.27 40.33
C LEU A 412 -13.31 -18.81 40.28
N GLN A 413 -14.43 -19.53 40.19
CA GLN A 413 -14.37 -20.98 39.97
C GLN A 413 -13.72 -21.22 38.59
N GLU A 414 -12.60 -21.91 38.60
CA GLU A 414 -12.01 -22.45 37.39
C GLU A 414 -13.02 -23.42 36.76
N SER A 415 -13.47 -23.13 35.54
CA SER A 415 -14.24 -24.11 34.78
C SER A 415 -13.33 -25.30 34.49
N PRO A 416 -13.79 -26.53 34.65
CA PRO A 416 -12.97 -27.69 34.30
C PRO A 416 -12.54 -27.60 32.82
N PRO A 417 -11.34 -28.06 32.49
CA PRO A 417 -10.87 -28.09 31.11
C PRO A 417 -11.86 -28.91 30.28
N ALA A 418 -12.24 -28.38 29.11
CA ALA A 418 -13.10 -29.05 28.15
C ALA A 418 -12.44 -30.41 27.82
N GLU A 419 -13.15 -31.52 28.10
CA GLU A 419 -12.73 -32.84 27.69
C GLU A 419 -12.50 -32.89 26.18
N PRO A 420 -11.43 -33.48 25.69
CA PRO A 420 -11.23 -33.66 24.27
C PRO A 420 -12.34 -34.54 23.72
N SER A 421 -13.13 -34.01 22.78
CA SER A 421 -14.10 -34.78 22.01
C SER A 421 -13.40 -35.92 21.31
N THR A 422 -13.61 -37.14 21.79
CA THR A 422 -13.25 -38.38 21.11
C THR A 422 -14.15 -38.51 19.88
N GLU A 423 -13.59 -38.14 18.74
CA GLU A 423 -14.15 -38.43 17.43
C GLU A 423 -13.96 -39.90 17.14
N THR A 424 -15.00 -40.70 17.39
CA THR A 424 -15.09 -42.11 16.99
C THR A 424 -15.05 -42.21 15.48
N ALA A 425 -13.91 -42.62 14.94
CA ALA A 425 -13.84 -43.12 13.57
C ALA A 425 -14.79 -44.34 13.45
N LYS A 426 -15.77 -44.24 12.56
CA LYS A 426 -16.50 -45.37 12.01
C LYS A 426 -15.96 -45.69 10.63
N GLU A 427 -15.67 -46.96 10.44
CA GLU A 427 -15.28 -47.71 9.25
C GLU A 427 -16.02 -47.29 7.96
#